data_ac8d534f960259b14b94b4d107cfcfe6
#
_entry.id   ac8d534f960259b14b94b4d107cfcfe6
#
_cell.length_a   1.000
_cell.length_b   1.000
_cell.length_c   1.000
_cell.angle_alpha   90.00
_cell.angle_beta   90.00
_cell.angle_gamma   90.00
#
_symmetry.space_group_name_H-M   'P 1'
#
loop_
_entity.id
_entity.type
_entity.pdbx_description
1 polymer ?
#
loop_
_entity_poly.entity_id
_entity_poly.type
_entity_poly.pdbx_seq_one_letter_code
_entity_poly.pdbx_strand_id
1 'polypeptide(L)'
;MQRRLGRELNLAAVSVADALQELAEAGEQRPTLGQMAQRLGIEPSRASRMTAAAIRAGLVRRIASQSDGRRSHLELTREGSKALQMIQRFRMRFFAQLMSDWSDQDCAEFAKLLIRFTDMLPGRARQGGHEAKPKTPPNAKQTRVSF
;
A
#
# COMPACT_ATOMS: atom_id res chain seq x y z
N MET A 1 21.83 -5.06 24.28
CA MET A 1 21.25 -4.30 23.15
C MET A 1 19.92 -4.88 22.64
N GLN A 2 19.31 -5.85 23.34
CA GLN A 2 18.06 -6.56 22.95
C GLN A 2 16.77 -6.05 23.61
N ARG A 3 16.81 -5.00 24.43
CA ARG A 3 15.62 -4.52 25.19
C ARG A 3 14.75 -3.46 24.50
N ARG A 4 15.03 -3.05 23.27
CA ARG A 4 14.21 -2.05 22.53
C ARG A 4 13.24 -2.62 21.50
N LEU A 5 13.31 -3.90 21.18
CA LEU A 5 12.42 -4.58 20.22
C LEU A 5 11.12 -5.13 20.84
N GLY A 6 10.96 -5.03 22.16
CA GLY A 6 9.77 -5.47 22.90
C GLY A 6 8.64 -4.43 23.01
N ARG A 7 8.72 -3.28 22.35
CA ARG A 7 7.54 -2.45 22.12
C ARG A 7 6.71 -3.14 21.06
N GLU A 8 5.54 -3.60 21.48
CA GLU A 8 4.49 -4.08 20.59
C GLU A 8 4.52 -3.24 19.33
N LEU A 9 4.93 -3.83 18.21
CA LEU A 9 4.84 -3.19 16.90
C LEU A 9 3.35 -2.92 16.68
N ASN A 10 2.91 -1.73 17.07
CA ASN A 10 1.53 -1.33 16.94
C ASN A 10 1.18 -1.43 15.47
N LEU A 11 0.26 -2.32 15.14
CA LEU A 11 -0.17 -2.59 13.77
C LEU A 11 -0.52 -1.28 13.03
N ALA A 12 -1.09 -0.31 13.74
CA ALA A 12 -1.39 1.01 13.18
C ALA A 12 -0.11 1.77 12.76
N ALA A 13 0.97 1.68 13.55
CA ALA A 13 2.24 2.32 13.22
C ALA A 13 2.91 1.67 12.00
N VAL A 14 2.82 0.34 11.92
CA VAL A 14 3.33 -0.43 10.76
C VAL A 14 2.53 -0.08 9.50
N SER A 15 1.20 0.00 9.59
CA SER A 15 0.35 0.36 8.43
C SER A 15 0.68 1.75 7.88
N VAL A 16 0.99 2.72 8.74
CA VAL A 16 1.43 4.06 8.31
C VAL A 16 2.79 4.01 7.63
N ALA A 17 3.74 3.26 8.18
CA ALA A 17 5.06 3.10 7.59
C ALA A 17 5.00 2.41 6.20
N ASP A 18 4.18 1.36 6.08
CA ASP A 18 3.95 0.63 4.83
C ASP A 18 3.33 1.55 3.76
N ALA A 19 2.29 2.30 4.13
CA ALA A 19 1.64 3.26 3.23
C ALA A 19 2.59 4.40 2.78
N LEU A 20 3.51 4.84 3.65
CA LEU A 20 4.55 5.81 3.27
C LEU A 20 5.52 5.23 2.24
N GLN A 21 5.93 3.99 2.42
CA GLN A 21 6.78 3.31 1.45
C GLN A 21 6.08 3.17 0.10
N GLU A 22 4.81 2.75 0.09
CA GLU A 22 4.02 2.65 -1.14
C GLU A 22 3.84 4.00 -1.87
N LEU A 23 3.63 5.10 -1.13
CA LEU A 23 3.55 6.43 -1.70
C LEU A 23 4.90 6.85 -2.33
N ALA A 24 6.01 6.55 -1.66
CA ALA A 24 7.34 6.83 -2.19
C ALA A 24 7.64 6.03 -3.48
N GLU A 25 7.27 4.76 -3.52
CA GLU A 25 7.37 3.91 -4.71
C GLU A 25 6.49 4.41 -5.88
N ALA A 26 5.35 5.03 -5.56
CA ALA A 26 4.49 5.71 -6.53
C ALA A 26 5.01 7.09 -6.98
N GLY A 27 6.17 7.52 -6.50
CA GLY A 27 6.81 8.79 -6.88
C GLY A 27 6.46 9.98 -5.98
N GLU A 28 5.65 9.80 -4.93
CA GLU A 28 5.32 10.85 -3.98
C GLU A 28 6.44 11.01 -2.94
N GLN A 29 7.30 12.00 -3.15
CA GLN A 29 8.49 12.21 -2.30
C GLN A 29 8.17 12.96 -1.00
N ARG A 30 7.04 13.64 -0.92
CA ARG A 30 6.65 14.48 0.22
C ARG A 30 5.21 14.24 0.64
N PRO A 31 4.85 13.02 1.04
CA PRO A 31 3.49 12.67 1.37
C PRO A 31 2.98 13.48 2.56
N THR A 32 1.79 14.03 2.41
CA THR A 32 1.07 14.76 3.45
C THR A 32 0.18 13.81 4.26
N LEU A 33 -0.32 14.29 5.40
CA LEU A 33 -1.30 13.54 6.19
C LEU A 33 -2.59 13.24 5.39
N GLY A 34 -3.01 14.15 4.51
CA GLY A 34 -4.18 13.95 3.64
C GLY A 34 -3.96 12.81 2.64
N GLN A 35 -2.82 12.78 1.97
CA GLN A 35 -2.46 11.68 1.07
C GLN A 35 -2.32 10.35 1.82
N MET A 36 -1.80 10.38 3.05
CA MET A 36 -1.76 9.22 3.94
C MET A 36 -3.16 8.69 4.27
N ALA A 37 -4.10 9.58 4.65
CA ALA A 37 -5.48 9.22 4.94
C ALA A 37 -6.16 8.59 3.71
N GLN A 38 -5.97 9.19 2.54
CA GLN A 38 -6.47 8.67 1.26
C GLN A 38 -5.88 7.31 0.93
N ARG A 39 -4.56 7.13 1.10
CA ARG A 39 -3.87 5.86 0.83
C ARG A 39 -4.36 4.73 1.73
N LEU A 40 -4.60 5.04 3.00
CA LEU A 40 -5.12 4.08 3.98
C LEU A 40 -6.64 3.85 3.87
N GLY A 41 -7.37 4.67 3.10
CA GLY A 41 -8.83 4.61 2.99
C GLY A 41 -9.54 4.90 4.31
N ILE A 42 -9.00 5.83 5.12
CA ILE A 42 -9.53 6.16 6.45
C ILE A 42 -9.74 7.67 6.61
N GLU A 43 -10.56 8.04 7.61
CA GLU A 43 -10.79 9.42 7.96
C GLU A 43 -9.50 10.15 8.42
N PRO A 44 -9.33 11.45 8.09
CA PRO A 44 -8.13 12.23 8.44
C PRO A 44 -7.82 12.22 9.94
N SER A 45 -8.84 12.24 10.79
CA SER A 45 -8.66 12.19 12.25
C SER A 45 -8.05 10.87 12.72
N ARG A 46 -8.44 9.75 12.09
CA ARG A 46 -7.87 8.44 12.36
C ARG A 46 -6.43 8.34 11.82
N ALA A 47 -6.20 8.83 10.60
CA ALA A 47 -4.85 8.89 10.01
C ALA A 47 -3.90 9.71 10.91
N SER A 48 -4.36 10.83 11.45
CA SER A 48 -3.57 11.66 12.38
C SER A 48 -3.15 10.88 13.64
N ARG A 49 -4.08 10.15 14.26
CA ARG A 49 -3.78 9.32 15.45
C ARG A 49 -2.80 8.19 15.14
N MET A 50 -3.00 7.50 14.02
CA MET A 50 -2.11 6.43 13.58
C MET A 50 -0.71 6.96 13.25
N THR A 51 -0.62 8.10 12.56
CA THR A 51 0.65 8.78 12.27
C THR A 51 1.37 9.20 13.55
N ALA A 52 0.65 9.76 14.53
CA ALA A 52 1.24 10.09 15.83
C ALA A 52 1.78 8.84 16.54
N ALA A 53 1.11 7.71 16.44
CA ALA A 53 1.60 6.43 16.97
C ALA A 53 2.88 5.97 16.24
N ALA A 54 2.94 6.10 14.91
CA ALA A 54 4.12 5.75 14.11
C ALA A 54 5.33 6.65 14.45
N ILE A 55 5.09 7.94 14.69
CA ILE A 55 6.12 8.88 15.15
C ILE A 55 6.64 8.50 16.53
N ARG A 56 5.75 8.21 17.49
CA ARG A 56 6.15 7.76 18.84
C ARG A 56 6.91 6.45 18.81
N ALA A 57 6.60 5.57 17.88
CA ALA A 57 7.32 4.32 17.67
C ALA A 57 8.68 4.53 16.98
N GLY A 58 8.98 5.73 16.49
CA GLY A 58 10.21 6.06 15.78
C GLY A 58 10.28 5.53 14.35
N LEU A 59 9.16 5.08 13.76
CA LEU A 59 9.11 4.55 12.41
C LEU A 59 8.97 5.65 11.35
N VAL A 60 8.36 6.76 11.74
CA VAL A 60 8.05 7.90 10.87
C VAL A 60 8.48 9.19 11.55
N ARG A 61 8.87 10.18 10.78
CA ARG A 61 9.12 11.54 11.23
C ARG A 61 8.32 12.54 10.42
N ARG A 62 8.03 13.68 11.03
CA ARG A 62 7.41 14.82 10.40
C ARG A 62 8.47 15.85 10.06
N ILE A 63 8.46 16.35 8.84
CA ILE A 63 9.40 17.37 8.37
C ILE A 63 8.58 18.61 7.98
N ALA A 64 8.95 19.75 8.54
CA ALA A 64 8.36 21.04 8.16
C ALA A 64 8.76 21.40 6.73
N SER A 65 7.82 21.93 5.94
CA SER A 65 8.13 22.45 4.61
C SER A 65 8.92 23.76 4.77
N GLN A 66 10.03 23.88 4.05
CA GLN A 66 10.83 25.11 4.04
C GLN A 66 10.15 26.23 3.27
N SER A 67 9.24 25.90 2.33
CA SER A 67 8.55 26.89 1.49
C SER A 67 7.23 27.37 2.08
N ASP A 68 6.62 26.60 2.98
CA ASP A 68 5.37 26.93 3.65
C ASP A 68 5.37 26.29 5.03
N GLY A 69 5.70 27.08 6.06
CA GLY A 69 5.81 26.61 7.45
C GLY A 69 4.52 26.04 8.04
N ARG A 70 3.38 26.14 7.33
CA ARG A 70 2.11 25.52 7.70
C ARG A 70 1.95 24.12 7.16
N ARG A 71 2.79 23.71 6.21
CA ARG A 71 2.75 22.37 5.61
C ARG A 71 3.86 21.52 6.18
N SER A 72 3.54 20.29 6.52
CA SER A 72 4.51 19.29 6.90
C SER A 72 4.28 18.03 6.07
N HIS A 73 5.35 17.36 5.75
CA HIS A 73 5.30 16.05 5.10
C HIS A 73 5.82 14.96 6.04
N LEU A 74 5.53 13.74 5.70
CA LEU A 74 5.88 12.55 6.46
C LEU A 74 7.02 11.82 5.75
N GLU A 75 7.93 11.26 6.53
CA GLU A 75 9.06 10.51 6.01
C GLU A 75 9.32 9.28 6.87
N LEU A 76 9.69 8.18 6.22
CA LEU A 76 10.19 7.00 6.92
C LEU A 76 11.54 7.31 7.57
N THR A 77 11.71 6.86 8.81
CA THR A 77 13.02 6.85 9.45
C THR A 77 13.83 5.65 8.95
N ARG A 78 15.14 5.65 9.23
CA ARG A 78 15.98 4.48 8.97
C ARG A 78 15.49 3.24 9.75
N GLU A 79 15.01 3.46 10.97
CA GLU A 79 14.41 2.42 11.81
C GLU A 79 13.09 1.92 11.22
N GLY A 80 12.26 2.81 10.68
CA GLY A 80 11.02 2.47 9.98
C GLY A 80 11.28 1.59 8.76
N SER A 81 12.24 1.97 7.93
CA SER A 81 12.62 1.17 6.74
C SER A 81 13.15 -0.22 7.14
N LYS A 82 13.98 -0.31 8.18
CA LYS A 82 14.47 -1.60 8.69
C LYS A 82 13.35 -2.47 9.24
N ALA A 83 12.41 -1.88 9.99
CA ALA A 83 11.27 -2.60 10.53
C ALA A 83 10.39 -3.16 9.40
N LEU A 84 10.09 -2.37 8.36
CA LEU A 84 9.34 -2.85 7.20
C LEU A 84 10.05 -3.98 6.46
N GLN A 85 11.35 -3.86 6.20
CA GLN A 85 12.12 -4.93 5.57
C GLN A 85 12.06 -6.23 6.38
N MET A 86 12.16 -6.14 7.70
CA MET A 86 12.06 -7.31 8.59
C MET A 86 10.68 -7.95 8.51
N ILE A 87 9.60 -7.17 8.52
CA ILE A 87 8.22 -7.64 8.40
C ILE A 87 7.99 -8.28 7.03
N GLN A 88 8.48 -7.67 5.95
CA GLN A 88 8.38 -8.22 4.61
C GLN A 88 9.11 -9.57 4.48
N ARG A 89 10.33 -9.67 5.02
CA ARG A 89 11.08 -10.94 5.04
C ARG A 89 10.36 -12.01 5.85
N PHE A 90 9.77 -11.64 6.99
CA PHE A 90 8.98 -12.57 7.79
C PHE A 90 7.76 -13.07 7.02
N ARG A 91 6.98 -12.16 6.41
CA ARG A 91 5.82 -12.50 5.56
C ARG A 91 6.22 -13.44 4.41
N MET A 92 7.30 -13.12 3.70
CA MET A 92 7.79 -13.95 2.59
C MET A 92 8.15 -15.37 3.04
N ARG A 93 8.86 -15.51 4.16
CA ARG A 93 9.21 -16.83 4.72
C ARG A 93 7.98 -17.58 5.18
N PHE A 94 7.05 -16.92 5.84
CA PHE A 94 5.80 -17.51 6.30
C PHE A 94 4.98 -18.06 5.14
N PHE A 95 4.77 -17.28 4.09
CA PHE A 95 4.04 -17.75 2.90
C PHE A 95 4.80 -18.85 2.14
N ALA A 96 6.11 -18.73 2.01
CA ALA A 96 6.92 -19.79 1.39
C ALA A 96 6.79 -21.13 2.15
N GLN A 97 6.74 -21.06 3.48
CA GLN A 97 6.54 -22.25 4.30
C GLN A 97 5.12 -22.82 4.18
N LEU A 98 4.09 -21.97 4.13
CA LEU A 98 2.71 -22.41 3.93
C LEU A 98 2.48 -23.06 2.57
N MET A 99 3.23 -22.64 1.55
CA MET A 99 3.11 -23.14 0.18
C MET A 99 4.24 -24.10 -0.19
N SER A 100 4.95 -24.68 0.80
CA SER A 100 6.10 -25.54 0.55
C SER A 100 5.77 -26.77 -0.30
N ASP A 101 4.53 -27.26 -0.20
CA ASP A 101 4.07 -28.45 -0.90
C ASP A 101 3.31 -28.12 -2.21
N TRP A 102 3.25 -26.83 -2.56
CA TRP A 102 2.58 -26.39 -3.79
C TRP A 102 3.55 -26.43 -4.97
N SER A 103 3.02 -26.73 -6.15
CA SER A 103 3.79 -26.57 -7.38
C SER A 103 3.99 -25.10 -7.73
N ASP A 104 5.00 -24.77 -8.54
CA ASP A 104 5.22 -23.41 -9.04
C ASP A 104 4.00 -22.88 -9.80
N GLN A 105 3.27 -23.78 -10.49
CA GLN A 105 2.04 -23.44 -11.20
C GLN A 105 0.92 -23.04 -10.25
N ASP A 106 0.70 -23.79 -9.15
CA ASP A 106 -0.31 -23.47 -8.14
C ASP A 106 0.00 -22.14 -7.44
N CYS A 107 1.27 -21.92 -7.11
CA CYS A 107 1.72 -20.65 -6.54
C CYS A 107 1.43 -19.46 -7.48
N ALA A 108 1.70 -19.60 -8.77
CA ALA A 108 1.45 -18.57 -9.77
C ALA A 108 -0.05 -18.32 -9.98
N GLU A 109 -0.86 -19.37 -10.01
CA GLU A 109 -2.32 -19.27 -10.13
C GLU A 109 -2.92 -18.59 -8.89
N PHE A 110 -2.52 -18.99 -7.71
CA PHE A 110 -2.93 -18.36 -6.46
C PHE A 110 -2.58 -16.87 -6.42
N ALA A 111 -1.36 -16.51 -6.83
CA ALA A 111 -0.94 -15.12 -6.89
C ALA A 111 -1.84 -14.29 -7.82
N LYS A 112 -2.19 -14.81 -9.00
CA LYS A 112 -3.11 -14.14 -9.95
C LYS A 112 -4.51 -13.95 -9.34
N LEU A 113 -5.04 -14.99 -8.70
CA LEU A 113 -6.36 -14.95 -8.08
C LEU A 113 -6.38 -13.99 -6.89
N LEU A 114 -5.32 -13.97 -6.09
CA LEU A 114 -5.17 -13.07 -4.94
C LEU A 114 -5.11 -11.61 -5.38
N ILE A 115 -4.36 -11.30 -6.44
CA ILE A 115 -4.32 -9.95 -7.02
C ILE A 115 -5.72 -9.52 -7.46
N ARG A 116 -6.41 -10.35 -8.24
CA ARG A 116 -7.79 -10.06 -8.67
C ARG A 116 -8.74 -9.84 -7.49
N PHE A 117 -8.63 -10.66 -6.45
CA PHE A 117 -9.42 -10.51 -5.24
C PHE A 117 -9.12 -9.19 -4.52
N THR A 118 -7.86 -8.83 -4.36
CA THR A 118 -7.47 -7.59 -3.66
C THR A 118 -7.86 -6.34 -4.46
N ASP A 119 -7.88 -6.40 -5.78
CA ASP A 119 -8.32 -5.29 -6.64
C ASP A 119 -9.84 -5.03 -6.53
N MET A 120 -10.61 -6.02 -6.11
CA MET A 120 -12.04 -5.90 -5.88
C MET A 120 -12.39 -5.32 -4.51
N LEU A 121 -11.43 -5.23 -3.57
CA LEU A 121 -11.69 -4.73 -2.23
C LEU A 121 -11.89 -3.20 -2.25
N PRO A 122 -12.96 -2.69 -1.60
CA PRO A 122 -13.20 -1.25 -1.51
C PRO A 122 -12.02 -0.57 -0.80
N GLY A 123 -11.46 0.46 -1.45
CA GLY A 123 -10.30 1.23 -0.95
C GLY A 123 -8.99 0.97 -1.69
N ARG A 124 -8.82 -0.14 -2.41
CA ARG A 124 -7.65 -0.39 -3.28
C ARG A 124 -7.91 -0.12 -4.76
N ALA A 125 -9.15 -0.04 -5.20
CA ALA A 125 -9.59 0.00 -6.59
C ALA A 125 -9.22 1.27 -7.39
N ARG A 126 -8.35 2.16 -6.93
CA ARG A 126 -8.09 3.44 -7.62
C ARG A 126 -6.64 3.85 -7.80
N GLN A 127 -5.66 2.95 -7.74
CA GLN A 127 -4.26 3.38 -7.94
C GLN A 127 -3.46 2.56 -8.96
N GLY A 128 -4.11 1.77 -9.78
CA GLY A 128 -3.52 1.14 -10.97
C GLY A 128 -4.22 1.62 -12.24
N GLY A 129 -4.22 2.94 -12.44
CA GLY A 129 -4.75 3.55 -13.67
C GLY A 129 -3.82 3.33 -14.85
N HIS A 130 -3.77 2.11 -15.37
CA HIS A 130 -3.51 1.92 -16.79
C HIS A 130 -4.87 1.72 -17.44
N GLU A 131 -5.47 2.82 -17.92
CA GLU A 131 -6.65 2.83 -18.79
C GLU A 131 -6.35 2.04 -20.06
N ALA A 132 -6.57 0.74 -20.01
CA ALA A 132 -6.86 -0.01 -21.22
C ALA A 132 -8.29 0.37 -21.63
N LYS A 133 -8.44 1.39 -22.49
CA LYS A 133 -9.69 1.68 -23.18
C LYS A 133 -10.27 0.37 -23.73
N PRO A 134 -11.53 0.02 -23.42
CA PRO A 134 -12.18 -1.09 -24.07
C PRO A 134 -12.27 -0.76 -25.56
N LYS A 135 -11.60 -1.55 -26.40
CA LYS A 135 -11.81 -1.52 -27.85
C LYS A 135 -13.26 -1.89 -28.09
N THR A 136 -14.05 -0.93 -28.52
CA THR A 136 -15.40 -1.10 -29.05
C THR A 136 -15.32 -2.12 -30.20
N PRO A 137 -16.09 -3.22 -30.17
CA PRO A 137 -16.14 -4.14 -31.30
C PRO A 137 -16.74 -3.43 -32.52
N PRO A 138 -16.24 -3.69 -33.74
CA PRO A 138 -16.75 -3.05 -34.95
C PRO A 138 -18.19 -3.46 -35.16
N ASN A 139 -19.02 -2.46 -35.40
CA ASN A 139 -20.42 -2.48 -35.74
C ASN A 139 -20.74 -3.53 -36.83
N ALA A 140 -21.43 -4.61 -36.46
CA ALA A 140 -21.97 -5.57 -37.38
C ALA A 140 -23.13 -4.90 -38.16
N LYS A 141 -22.89 -4.69 -39.44
CA LYS A 141 -23.84 -4.15 -40.41
C LYS A 141 -25.15 -4.94 -40.36
N GLN A 142 -26.22 -4.21 -40.14
CA GLN A 142 -27.59 -4.67 -40.38
C GLN A 142 -27.73 -5.14 -41.83
N THR A 143 -27.85 -6.42 -42.05
CA THR A 143 -28.34 -6.97 -43.29
C THR A 143 -29.87 -6.99 -43.22
N ARG A 144 -30.50 -6.01 -43.86
CA ARG A 144 -31.93 -6.06 -44.19
C ARG A 144 -32.13 -7.21 -45.15
N VAL A 145 -32.92 -8.16 -44.79
CA VAL A 145 -33.55 -9.11 -45.70
C VAL A 145 -35.02 -8.73 -45.78
N SER A 146 -35.39 -8.26 -46.98
CA SER A 146 -36.79 -8.08 -47.38
C SER A 146 -37.38 -9.44 -47.82
N PHE A 147 -38.52 -9.76 -47.31
CA PHE A 147 -39.60 -10.48 -47.94
C PHE A 147 -40.92 -9.99 -47.37
#